data_5d6fe91e6782b2df34505c9f971315ee
#
_entry.id   5d6fe91e6782b2df34505c9f971315ee
#
_cell.length_a   1.000
_cell.length_b   1.000
_cell.length_c   1.000
_cell.angle_alpha   90.00
_cell.angle_beta   90.00
_cell.angle_gamma   90.00
#
_symmetry.space_group_name_H-M   'P 1'
#
loop_
_entity.id
_entity.type
_entity.pdbx_description
1 polymer ?
#
loop_
_entity_poly.entity_id
_entity_poly.type
_entity_poly.pdbx_seq_one_letter_code
_entity_poly.pdbx_strand_id
1 'polypeptide(L)'
;MSEYLLMVLFAITGVSLTSSVKIVRQGDEALVEIFGKYDRKKLEPGLTFLVPFVERVAYIQTLREQILDLAPQQCKTRDRVAITVDFIVYWRIINLEKACYKVENLKEAMFNMLILAIRTHIGKLAVEELYDARHQINNALVKELDTITDPWGVKFTRVELRDFAIGTKVIQPTYLDPKEAKKLRA
;
A
#
# COMPACT_ATOMS: atom_id res chain seq x y z
N MET A 1 -16.43 -36.30 39.34
CA MET A 1 -16.91 -35.14 38.52
C MET A 1 -16.08 -33.89 38.71
N SER A 2 -15.56 -33.60 39.91
CA SER A 2 -14.74 -32.37 40.17
C SER A 2 -13.37 -32.42 39.45
N GLU A 3 -12.72 -33.59 39.34
CA GLU A 3 -11.43 -33.71 38.68
C GLU A 3 -11.48 -33.45 37.16
N TYR A 4 -12.54 -33.91 36.48
CA TYR A 4 -12.75 -33.63 35.08
C TYR A 4 -13.03 -32.14 34.84
N LEU A 5 -13.76 -31.50 35.74
CA LEU A 5 -14.04 -30.06 35.68
C LEU A 5 -12.77 -29.23 35.83
N LEU A 6 -11.86 -29.64 36.73
CA LEU A 6 -10.55 -29.02 36.91
C LEU A 6 -9.64 -29.22 35.71
N MET A 7 -9.63 -30.41 35.15
CA MET A 7 -8.85 -30.68 33.89
C MET A 7 -9.35 -29.81 32.71
N VAL A 8 -10.67 -29.72 32.54
CA VAL A 8 -11.27 -28.88 31.48
C VAL A 8 -10.94 -27.40 31.71
N LEU A 9 -11.06 -26.93 32.96
CA LEU A 9 -10.71 -25.55 33.31
C LEU A 9 -9.24 -25.24 33.05
N PHE A 10 -8.33 -26.20 33.38
CA PHE A 10 -6.91 -26.05 33.13
C PHE A 10 -6.57 -26.08 31.64
N ALA A 11 -7.25 -26.91 30.87
CA ALA A 11 -7.09 -26.96 29.41
C ALA A 11 -7.57 -25.65 28.75
N ILE A 12 -8.70 -25.11 29.18
CA ILE A 12 -9.23 -23.83 28.65
C ILE A 12 -8.29 -22.67 29.00
N THR A 13 -7.78 -22.60 30.22
CA THR A 13 -6.82 -21.55 30.62
C THR A 13 -5.50 -21.69 29.88
N GLY A 14 -5.00 -22.90 29.66
CA GLY A 14 -3.76 -23.15 28.89
C GLY A 14 -3.87 -22.71 27.42
N VAL A 15 -4.97 -23.04 26.76
CA VAL A 15 -5.24 -22.63 25.37
C VAL A 15 -5.42 -21.10 25.27
N SER A 16 -6.08 -20.47 26.24
CA SER A 16 -6.26 -19.03 26.28
C SER A 16 -4.95 -18.26 26.38
N LEU A 17 -4.01 -18.75 27.18
CA LEU A 17 -2.70 -18.10 27.37
C LEU A 17 -1.84 -18.13 26.11
N THR A 18 -1.85 -19.23 25.34
CA THR A 18 -1.07 -19.35 24.10
C THR A 18 -1.61 -18.45 22.98
N SER A 19 -2.91 -18.19 22.94
CA SER A 19 -3.55 -17.30 21.97
C SER A 19 -3.35 -15.82 22.25
N SER A 20 -2.94 -15.47 23.47
CA SER A 20 -2.80 -14.07 23.94
C SER A 20 -1.54 -13.37 23.44
N VAL A 21 -0.51 -14.14 23.04
CA VAL A 21 0.78 -13.57 22.67
C VAL A 21 0.82 -13.26 21.19
N LYS A 22 1.15 -12.00 20.85
CA LYS A 22 1.42 -11.56 19.47
C LYS A 22 2.76 -10.88 19.39
N ILE A 23 3.51 -11.22 18.34
CA ILE A 23 4.81 -10.64 18.04
C ILE A 23 4.65 -9.81 16.77
N VAL A 24 4.92 -8.51 16.88
CA VAL A 24 4.98 -7.58 15.76
C VAL A 24 6.45 -7.38 15.38
N ARG A 25 6.75 -7.51 14.09
CA ARG A 25 8.12 -7.37 13.58
C ARG A 25 8.56 -5.91 13.55
N GLN A 26 9.86 -5.68 13.66
CA GLN A 26 10.43 -4.34 13.51
C GLN A 26 10.09 -3.74 12.13
N GLY A 27 9.52 -2.53 12.13
CA GLY A 27 9.06 -1.84 10.93
C GLY A 27 7.62 -2.14 10.52
N ASP A 28 6.92 -3.03 11.24
CA ASP A 28 5.50 -3.26 11.08
C ASP A 28 4.74 -2.64 12.26
N GLU A 29 3.48 -2.29 12.02
CA GLU A 29 2.53 -1.83 13.04
C GLU A 29 1.23 -2.63 12.87
N ALA A 30 0.55 -2.91 13.97
CA ALA A 30 -0.71 -3.62 13.94
C ALA A 30 -1.83 -2.81 14.61
N LEU A 31 -3.05 -2.94 14.09
CA LEU A 31 -4.27 -2.37 14.68
C LEU A 31 -5.07 -3.46 15.36
N VAL A 32 -5.54 -3.18 16.56
CA VAL A 32 -6.35 -4.09 17.37
C VAL A 32 -7.79 -3.61 17.42
N GLU A 33 -8.70 -4.52 17.17
CA GLU A 33 -10.13 -4.33 17.35
C GLU A 33 -10.63 -5.06 18.59
N ILE A 34 -11.54 -4.40 19.32
CA ILE A 34 -12.28 -4.95 20.45
C ILE A 34 -13.70 -5.22 19.97
N PHE A 35 -14.10 -6.49 19.89
CA PHE A 35 -15.42 -6.91 19.37
C PHE A 35 -15.75 -6.28 17.99
N GLY A 36 -14.73 -6.18 17.10
CA GLY A 36 -14.90 -5.61 15.76
C GLY A 36 -14.90 -4.08 15.69
N LYS A 37 -14.67 -3.40 16.82
CA LYS A 37 -14.53 -1.94 16.87
C LYS A 37 -13.07 -1.57 17.12
N TYR A 38 -12.53 -0.68 16.31
CA TYR A 38 -11.21 -0.12 16.56
C TYR A 38 -11.24 0.86 17.74
N ASP A 39 -10.47 0.58 18.77
CA ASP A 39 -10.38 1.38 20.01
C ASP A 39 -9.03 2.10 20.14
N ARG A 40 -8.47 2.54 19.02
CA ARG A 40 -7.19 3.27 18.94
C ARG A 40 -5.98 2.53 19.50
N LYS A 41 -6.10 1.23 19.79
CA LYS A 41 -5.00 0.39 20.25
C LYS A 41 -4.13 -0.03 19.06
N LYS A 42 -2.90 0.45 19.06
CA LYS A 42 -1.86 0.09 18.09
C LYS A 42 -0.83 -0.77 18.78
N LEU A 43 -0.32 -1.77 18.08
CA LEU A 43 0.79 -2.59 18.57
C LEU A 43 2.06 -2.14 17.86
N GLU A 44 3.01 -1.69 18.65
CA GLU A 44 4.37 -1.41 18.22
C GLU A 44 5.18 -2.70 18.08
N PRO A 45 6.34 -2.66 17.41
CA PRO A 45 7.23 -3.81 17.29
C PRO A 45 7.62 -4.38 18.65
N GLY A 46 7.54 -5.70 18.76
CA GLY A 46 7.85 -6.42 19.99
C GLY A 46 6.79 -7.45 20.34
N LEU A 47 6.86 -7.93 21.58
CA LEU A 47 5.92 -8.89 22.16
C LEU A 47 4.82 -8.13 22.88
N THR A 48 3.58 -8.40 22.52
CA THR A 48 2.40 -7.80 23.15
C THR A 48 1.40 -8.90 23.55
N PHE A 49 0.76 -8.69 24.70
CA PHE A 49 -0.33 -9.54 25.18
C PHE A 49 -1.66 -8.94 24.79
N LEU A 50 -2.51 -9.78 24.18
CA LEU A 50 -3.88 -9.45 23.82
C LEU A 50 -4.85 -10.24 24.72
N VAL A 51 -6.00 -9.64 25.04
CA VAL A 51 -7.06 -10.35 25.76
C VAL A 51 -7.77 -11.31 24.79
N PRO A 52 -7.66 -12.64 25.01
CA PRO A 52 -8.27 -13.60 24.10
C PRO A 52 -9.79 -13.42 24.08
N PHE A 53 -10.39 -13.72 22.93
CA PHE A 53 -11.82 -13.57 22.61
C PHE A 53 -12.35 -12.13 22.56
N VAL A 54 -11.67 -11.16 23.18
CA VAL A 54 -12.05 -9.74 23.20
C VAL A 54 -11.29 -8.93 22.18
N GLU A 55 -9.96 -9.09 22.17
CA GLU A 55 -9.05 -8.34 21.31
C GLU A 55 -8.60 -9.18 20.12
N ARG A 56 -8.66 -8.60 18.94
CA ARG A 56 -8.20 -9.21 17.70
C ARG A 56 -7.30 -8.26 16.93
N VAL A 57 -6.19 -8.77 16.42
CA VAL A 57 -5.41 -8.04 15.41
C VAL A 57 -6.20 -8.02 14.11
N ALA A 58 -6.66 -6.83 13.71
CA ALA A 58 -7.43 -6.64 12.49
C ALA A 58 -6.50 -6.43 11.27
N TYR A 59 -5.48 -5.62 11.42
CA TYR A 59 -4.54 -5.29 10.36
C TYR A 59 -3.11 -5.33 10.87
N ILE A 60 -2.21 -5.84 10.03
CA ILE A 60 -0.75 -5.74 10.20
C ILE A 60 -0.20 -5.23 8.87
N GLN A 61 0.50 -4.10 8.90
CA GLN A 61 1.11 -3.51 7.72
C GLN A 61 2.52 -3.01 8.04
N THR A 62 3.37 -3.01 7.01
CA THR A 62 4.70 -2.44 7.12
C THR A 62 4.65 -0.92 6.92
N LEU A 63 5.38 -0.20 7.79
CA LEU A 63 5.61 1.24 7.68
C LEU A 63 6.86 1.56 6.86
N ARG A 64 7.59 0.52 6.42
CA ARG A 64 8.76 0.68 5.57
C ARG A 64 8.35 1.21 4.21
N GLU A 65 9.32 1.80 3.53
CA GLU A 65 9.14 2.21 2.14
C GLU A 65 8.85 1.00 1.25
N GLN A 66 7.84 1.12 0.43
CA GLN A 66 7.37 0.11 -0.51
C GLN A 66 7.48 0.65 -1.93
N ILE A 67 7.63 -0.24 -2.89
CA ILE A 67 7.67 0.07 -4.30
C ILE A 67 6.34 -0.32 -4.92
N LEU A 68 5.79 0.60 -5.71
CA LEU A 68 4.69 0.33 -6.61
C LEU A 68 5.26 0.42 -8.04
N ASP A 69 5.42 -0.73 -8.67
CA ASP A 69 5.86 -0.85 -10.06
C ASP A 69 4.63 -0.83 -10.96
N LEU A 70 4.50 0.23 -11.76
CA LEU A 70 3.38 0.35 -12.69
C LEU A 70 3.75 -0.31 -14.01
N ALA A 71 2.82 -1.11 -14.54
CA ALA A 71 2.94 -1.53 -15.92
C ALA A 71 2.98 -0.30 -16.85
N PRO A 72 3.76 -0.34 -17.95
CA PRO A 72 3.88 0.79 -18.85
C PRO A 72 2.52 1.34 -19.29
N GLN A 73 2.31 2.65 -19.14
CA GLN A 73 1.03 3.33 -19.39
C GLN A 73 1.05 4.05 -20.73
N GLN A 74 -0.05 3.93 -21.48
CA GLN A 74 -0.24 4.72 -22.69
C GLN A 74 -0.79 6.10 -22.36
N CYS A 75 -0.12 7.12 -22.85
CA CYS A 75 -0.48 8.52 -22.70
C CYS A 75 -0.45 9.22 -24.05
N LYS A 76 -1.16 10.35 -24.14
CA LYS A 76 -1.06 11.27 -25.26
C LYS A 76 -0.44 12.57 -24.78
N THR A 77 0.54 13.05 -25.49
CA THR A 77 1.18 14.34 -25.26
C THR A 77 0.34 15.50 -25.78
N ARG A 78 0.74 16.75 -25.48
CA ARG A 78 0.07 17.98 -25.96
C ARG A 78 0.02 18.05 -27.50
N ASP A 79 1.06 17.59 -28.16
CA ASP A 79 1.18 17.49 -29.63
C ASP A 79 0.48 16.26 -30.23
N ARG A 80 -0.36 15.57 -29.40
CA ARG A 80 -1.18 14.42 -29.79
C ARG A 80 -0.40 13.16 -30.20
N VAL A 81 0.87 13.09 -29.85
CA VAL A 81 1.67 11.88 -30.06
C VAL A 81 1.33 10.85 -29.00
N ALA A 82 1.08 9.61 -29.41
CA ALA A 82 0.89 8.49 -28.48
C ALA A 82 2.26 8.00 -28.00
N ILE A 83 2.43 7.95 -26.69
CA ILE A 83 3.64 7.44 -26.05
C ILE A 83 3.29 6.41 -24.97
N THR A 84 4.21 5.52 -24.73
CA THR A 84 4.16 4.58 -23.61
C THR A 84 5.19 5.04 -22.57
N VAL A 85 4.75 5.24 -21.34
CA VAL A 85 5.60 5.73 -20.24
C VAL A 85 5.67 4.68 -19.13
N ASP A 86 6.86 4.50 -18.58
CA ASP A 86 7.15 3.56 -17.49
C ASP A 86 7.55 4.33 -16.23
N PHE A 87 6.83 4.10 -15.13
CA PHE A 87 7.05 4.77 -13.85
C PHE A 87 7.27 3.78 -12.72
N ILE A 88 8.17 4.13 -11.83
CA ILE A 88 8.35 3.47 -10.55
C ILE A 88 8.06 4.47 -9.42
N VAL A 89 7.35 4.01 -8.42
CA VAL A 89 6.86 4.86 -7.35
C VAL A 89 7.23 4.29 -5.99
N TYR A 90 7.80 5.14 -5.14
CA TYR A 90 8.17 4.82 -3.77
C TYR A 90 7.18 5.49 -2.82
N TRP A 91 6.63 4.72 -1.90
CA TRP A 91 5.61 5.18 -0.97
C TRP A 91 5.72 4.46 0.37
N ARG A 92 5.16 5.04 1.41
CA ARG A 92 5.06 4.42 2.73
C ARG A 92 3.79 4.84 3.45
N ILE A 93 3.36 4.00 4.40
CA ILE A 93 2.29 4.34 5.33
C ILE A 93 2.88 5.19 6.45
N ILE A 94 2.28 6.35 6.72
CA ILE A 94 2.61 7.24 7.84
C ILE A 94 1.57 7.18 8.95
N ASN A 95 0.35 6.77 8.62
CA ASN A 95 -0.72 6.56 9.59
C ASN A 95 -1.52 5.32 9.21
N LEU A 96 -1.25 4.22 9.91
CA LEU A 96 -1.86 2.92 9.63
C LEU A 96 -3.39 2.94 9.81
N GLU A 97 -3.89 3.64 10.82
CA GLU A 97 -5.33 3.78 11.07
C GLU A 97 -6.06 4.36 9.85
N LYS A 98 -5.55 5.48 9.34
CA LYS A 98 -6.13 6.10 8.15
C LYS A 98 -6.03 5.18 6.92
N ALA A 99 -4.88 4.52 6.75
CA ALA A 99 -4.64 3.64 5.61
C ALA A 99 -5.56 2.42 5.57
N CYS A 100 -5.96 1.90 6.74
CA CYS A 100 -6.82 0.72 6.83
C CYS A 100 -8.32 1.02 6.89
N TYR A 101 -8.70 2.16 7.51
CA TYR A 101 -10.12 2.45 7.75
C TYR A 101 -10.71 3.56 6.88
N LYS A 102 -9.88 4.32 6.16
CA LYS A 102 -10.38 5.37 5.25
C LYS A 102 -10.53 4.91 3.81
N VAL A 103 -9.81 3.86 3.42
CA VAL A 103 -9.80 3.33 2.05
C VAL A 103 -9.90 1.82 2.10
N GLU A 104 -10.84 1.23 1.39
CA GLU A 104 -11.06 -0.21 1.36
C GLU A 104 -9.90 -0.95 0.67
N ASN A 105 -9.51 -0.49 -0.53
CA ASN A 105 -8.37 -1.02 -1.27
C ASN A 105 -7.36 0.08 -1.56
N LEU A 106 -6.45 0.30 -0.61
CA LEU A 106 -5.47 1.37 -0.68
C LEU A 106 -4.58 1.28 -1.93
N LYS A 107 -4.10 0.08 -2.27
CA LYS A 107 -3.18 -0.10 -3.41
C LYS A 107 -3.87 0.21 -4.73
N GLU A 108 -5.09 -0.25 -4.90
CA GLU A 108 -5.88 0.00 -6.11
C GLU A 108 -6.25 1.48 -6.25
N ALA A 109 -6.65 2.12 -5.15
CA ALA A 109 -6.94 3.54 -5.12
C ALA A 109 -5.71 4.38 -5.50
N MET A 110 -4.54 4.08 -4.92
CA MET A 110 -3.28 4.73 -5.29
C MET A 110 -2.92 4.50 -6.77
N PHE A 111 -3.06 3.26 -7.26
CA PHE A 111 -2.77 2.92 -8.63
C PHE A 111 -3.62 3.74 -9.62
N ASN A 112 -4.92 3.82 -9.39
CA ASN A 112 -5.83 4.59 -10.26
C ASN A 112 -5.51 6.09 -10.24
N MET A 113 -5.20 6.65 -9.07
CA MET A 113 -4.79 8.05 -8.95
C MET A 113 -3.47 8.35 -9.64
N LEU A 114 -2.49 7.46 -9.50
CA LEU A 114 -1.21 7.57 -10.20
C LEU A 114 -1.38 7.63 -11.70
N ILE A 115 -2.16 6.72 -12.28
CA ILE A 115 -2.42 6.71 -13.73
C ILE A 115 -3.07 8.02 -14.18
N LEU A 116 -4.02 8.52 -13.41
CA LEU A 116 -4.71 9.78 -13.74
C LEU A 116 -3.74 10.97 -13.68
N ALA A 117 -2.95 11.08 -12.62
CA ALA A 117 -1.96 12.14 -12.46
C ALA A 117 -0.91 12.10 -13.55
N ILE A 118 -0.36 10.91 -13.87
CA ILE A 118 0.61 10.72 -14.95
C ILE A 118 0.04 11.21 -16.28
N ARG A 119 -1.16 10.77 -16.65
CA ARG A 119 -1.81 11.18 -17.91
C ARG A 119 -2.03 12.69 -17.96
N THR A 120 -2.40 13.29 -16.85
CA THR A 120 -2.63 14.73 -16.74
C THR A 120 -1.33 15.53 -16.94
N HIS A 121 -0.24 15.12 -16.32
CA HIS A 121 1.05 15.80 -16.45
C HIS A 121 1.67 15.61 -17.84
N ILE A 122 1.67 14.38 -18.34
CA ILE A 122 2.17 14.07 -19.69
C ILE A 122 1.37 14.81 -20.76
N GLY A 123 0.05 14.91 -20.62
CA GLY A 123 -0.81 15.60 -21.57
C GLY A 123 -0.59 17.12 -21.69
N LYS A 124 0.14 17.71 -20.75
CA LYS A 124 0.51 19.16 -20.80
C LYS A 124 1.81 19.41 -21.55
N LEU A 125 2.60 18.39 -21.84
CA LEU A 125 3.94 18.49 -22.40
C LEU A 125 3.99 17.98 -23.84
N ALA A 126 4.87 18.58 -24.65
CA ALA A 126 5.24 18.02 -25.95
C ALA A 126 6.27 16.88 -25.76
N VAL A 127 6.41 16.00 -26.75
CA VAL A 127 7.33 14.87 -26.66
C VAL A 127 8.78 15.33 -26.41
N GLU A 128 9.21 16.37 -27.06
CA GLU A 128 10.56 16.93 -26.92
C GLU A 128 10.83 17.45 -25.50
N GLU A 129 9.81 18.05 -24.88
CA GLU A 129 9.88 18.59 -23.52
C GLU A 129 10.00 17.50 -22.45
N LEU A 130 9.59 16.27 -22.73
CA LEU A 130 9.61 15.17 -21.76
C LEU A 130 11.01 14.82 -21.27
N TYR A 131 12.03 14.94 -22.13
CA TYR A 131 13.42 14.66 -21.76
C TYR A 131 13.94 15.66 -20.75
N ASP A 132 13.69 16.95 -21.00
CA ASP A 132 14.21 18.04 -20.17
C ASP A 132 13.36 18.25 -18.90
N ALA A 133 12.06 17.94 -18.97
CA ALA A 133 11.13 18.12 -17.87
C ALA A 133 11.06 16.95 -16.87
N ARG A 134 11.86 15.89 -17.01
CA ARG A 134 11.81 14.69 -16.12
C ARG A 134 11.75 15.05 -14.64
N HIS A 135 12.69 15.86 -14.16
CA HIS A 135 12.74 16.26 -12.75
C HIS A 135 11.52 17.10 -12.33
N GLN A 136 11.03 17.94 -13.23
CA GLN A 136 9.84 18.75 -12.96
C GLN A 136 8.59 17.87 -12.86
N ILE A 137 8.45 16.90 -13.78
CA ILE A 137 7.34 15.93 -13.78
C ILE A 137 7.36 15.11 -12.48
N ASN A 138 8.51 14.55 -12.12
CA ASN A 138 8.66 13.73 -10.91
C ASN A 138 8.27 14.52 -9.66
N ASN A 139 8.76 15.74 -9.50
CA ASN A 139 8.45 16.59 -8.35
C ASN A 139 6.99 17.03 -8.32
N ALA A 140 6.42 17.37 -9.46
CA ALA A 140 5.02 17.77 -9.58
C ALA A 140 4.08 16.61 -9.23
N LEU A 141 4.38 15.40 -9.71
CA LEU A 141 3.63 14.18 -9.40
C LEU A 141 3.69 13.86 -7.90
N VAL A 142 4.87 13.89 -7.28
CA VAL A 142 5.00 13.64 -5.83
C VAL A 142 4.14 14.62 -5.04
N LYS A 143 4.22 15.92 -5.35
CA LYS A 143 3.47 16.97 -4.63
C LYS A 143 1.96 16.80 -4.77
N GLU A 144 1.48 16.52 -5.99
CA GLU A 144 0.05 16.30 -6.24
C GLU A 144 -0.45 15.06 -5.51
N LEU A 145 0.26 13.94 -5.65
CA LEU A 145 -0.11 12.68 -5.03
C LEU A 145 -0.09 12.76 -3.50
N ASP A 146 0.93 13.38 -2.91
CA ASP A 146 1.02 13.60 -1.46
C ASP A 146 -0.21 14.36 -0.94
N THR A 147 -0.62 15.41 -1.64
CA THR A 147 -1.80 16.20 -1.25
C THR A 147 -3.08 15.37 -1.26
N ILE A 148 -3.24 14.50 -2.26
CA ILE A 148 -4.45 13.68 -2.42
C ILE A 148 -4.47 12.51 -1.42
N THR A 149 -3.31 11.94 -1.09
CA THR A 149 -3.21 10.74 -0.23
C THR A 149 -2.95 11.03 1.25
N ASP A 150 -2.68 12.27 1.63
CA ASP A 150 -2.54 12.66 3.04
C ASP A 150 -3.76 12.26 3.91
N PRO A 151 -5.02 12.44 3.45
CA PRO A 151 -6.20 11.94 4.17
C PRO A 151 -6.20 10.44 4.42
N TRP A 152 -5.50 9.66 3.59
CA TRP A 152 -5.37 8.20 3.71
C TRP A 152 -4.18 7.78 4.58
N GLY A 153 -3.39 8.74 5.06
CA GLY A 153 -2.21 8.45 5.89
C GLY A 153 -1.07 7.77 5.13
N VAL A 154 -0.94 8.07 3.85
CA VAL A 154 0.11 7.57 2.96
C VAL A 154 0.95 8.73 2.48
N LYS A 155 2.23 8.49 2.30
CA LYS A 155 3.18 9.45 1.74
C LYS A 155 3.88 8.85 0.53
N PHE A 156 3.90 9.60 -0.56
CA PHE A 156 4.74 9.32 -1.71
C PHE A 156 6.12 9.95 -1.50
N THR A 157 7.14 9.11 -1.44
CA THR A 157 8.52 9.56 -1.19
C THR A 157 9.17 10.01 -2.49
N ARG A 158 8.92 9.25 -3.56
CA ARG A 158 9.54 9.49 -4.86
C ARG A 158 8.72 8.87 -5.98
N VAL A 159 8.63 9.60 -7.09
CA VAL A 159 8.08 9.13 -8.37
C VAL A 159 9.15 9.31 -9.42
N GLU A 160 9.45 8.28 -10.17
CA GLU A 160 10.49 8.33 -11.20
C GLU A 160 9.97 7.82 -12.54
N LEU A 161 10.09 8.66 -13.56
CA LEU A 161 9.93 8.24 -14.95
C LEU A 161 11.16 7.43 -15.33
N ARG A 162 10.99 6.12 -15.51
CA ARG A 162 12.07 5.19 -15.86
C ARG A 162 12.42 5.32 -17.34
N ASP A 163 11.40 5.18 -18.17
CA ASP A 163 11.57 5.22 -19.61
C ASP A 163 10.28 5.67 -20.32
N PHE A 164 10.41 6.09 -21.58
CA PHE A 164 9.26 6.30 -22.44
C PHE A 164 9.60 5.96 -23.90
N ALA A 165 8.63 5.43 -24.62
CA ALA A 165 8.74 5.06 -26.01
C ALA A 165 7.64 5.71 -26.84
N ILE A 166 7.98 6.19 -28.03
CA ILE A 166 7.03 6.70 -29.03
C ILE A 166 6.48 5.51 -29.81
N GLY A 167 5.15 5.40 -29.87
CA GLY A 167 4.47 4.34 -30.61
C GLY A 167 3.61 3.42 -29.73
N THR A 168 2.67 2.76 -30.37
CA THR A 168 1.61 1.99 -29.71
C THR A 168 2.04 0.54 -29.50
N LYS A 169 2.61 0.21 -28.35
CA LYS A 169 2.51 -1.17 -27.87
C LYS A 169 1.33 -1.19 -26.90
N VAL A 170 0.21 -1.75 -27.32
CA VAL A 170 -1.00 -1.88 -26.48
C VAL A 170 -0.67 -2.85 -25.37
N ILE A 171 -0.36 -2.33 -24.19
CA ILE A 171 -0.33 -3.10 -22.95
C ILE A 171 -1.50 -2.59 -22.12
N GLN A 172 -2.49 -3.43 -21.91
CA GLN A 172 -3.60 -3.08 -21.01
C GLN A 172 -3.03 -2.91 -19.60
N PRO A 173 -3.41 -1.85 -18.87
CA PRO A 173 -3.00 -1.68 -17.48
C PRO A 173 -3.65 -2.78 -16.64
N THR A 174 -2.90 -3.81 -16.33
CA THR A 174 -3.33 -4.84 -15.38
C THR A 174 -2.52 -4.64 -14.11
N TYR A 175 -3.20 -4.34 -13.02
CA TYR A 175 -2.63 -4.45 -11.70
C TYR A 175 -2.38 -5.94 -11.44
N LEU A 176 -1.13 -6.34 -11.49
CA LEU A 176 -0.73 -7.68 -11.09
C LEU A 176 -0.44 -7.65 -9.59
N ASP A 177 -1.20 -8.42 -8.81
CA ASP A 177 -0.85 -8.69 -7.43
C ASP A 177 0.59 -9.24 -7.40
N PRO A 178 1.48 -8.76 -6.51
CA PRO A 178 2.84 -9.26 -6.37
C PRO A 178 2.95 -10.79 -6.22
N LYS A 179 1.88 -11.44 -5.76
CA LYS A 179 1.78 -12.90 -5.69
C LYS A 179 1.57 -13.57 -7.06
N GLU A 180 0.87 -12.91 -7.97
CA GLU A 180 0.66 -13.41 -9.34
C GLU A 180 1.86 -13.11 -10.23
N ALA A 181 2.51 -11.97 -10.06
CA ALA A 181 3.74 -11.62 -10.77
C ALA A 181 4.88 -12.61 -10.52
N LYS A 182 4.94 -13.25 -9.34
CA LYS A 182 5.90 -14.33 -9.03
C LYS A 182 5.59 -15.64 -9.77
N LYS A 183 4.33 -15.94 -10.06
CA LYS A 183 3.94 -17.17 -10.78
C LYS A 183 4.22 -17.10 -12.28
N LEU A 184 4.28 -15.91 -12.85
CA LEU A 184 4.56 -15.71 -14.28
C LEU A 184 6.06 -15.68 -14.60
N ARG A 185 6.94 -15.64 -13.59
CA ARG A 185 8.41 -15.65 -13.74
C ARG A 185 9.06 -17.00 -13.38
N ALA A 186 8.28 -18.00 -13.01
CA ALA A 186 8.70 -19.37 -12.77
C ALA A 186 8.29 -20.29 -13.92
#